data_79c97a6d515edb8129e803c5061aa521
#
_entry.id   79c97a6d515edb8129e803c5061aa521
#
_cell.length_a   1.000
_cell.length_b   1.000
_cell.length_c   1.000
_cell.angle_alpha   90.00
_cell.angle_beta   90.00
_cell.angle_gamma   90.00
#
_symmetry.space_group_name_H-M   'P 1'
#
loop_
_entity.id
_entity.type
_entity.pdbx_description
1 polymer ?
#
loop_
_entity_poly.entity_id
_entity_poly.type
_entity_poly.pdbx_seq_one_letter_code
_entity_poly.pdbx_strand_id
1 'polypeptide(L)'
;KIMQIKSYTKAELKVFIHSEFFRVLNKVPISFQRGWSQYNNPYCSDDDILLWAAYENADLVGYVGVLPDIIPSENGEKKIHWLSCFWVEESFRQGNLASQLFYLLIKQYKNSLYISNFLLHRIFK
;
A
#
# COMPACT_ATOMS: atom_id res chain seq x y z
N LYS A 1 -17.46 -15.60 7.64
CA LYS A 1 -16.41 -14.57 7.60
C LYS A 1 -16.25 -14.05 6.18
N ILE A 2 -16.25 -12.73 6.05
CA ILE A 2 -16.09 -12.09 4.75
C ILE A 2 -14.74 -11.39 4.73
N MET A 3 -13.90 -11.81 3.80
CA MET A 3 -12.62 -11.17 3.54
C MET A 3 -12.78 -10.27 2.32
N GLN A 4 -12.35 -9.03 2.44
CA GLN A 4 -12.41 -8.07 1.35
C GLN A 4 -11.08 -7.32 1.24
N ILE A 5 -10.54 -7.22 0.03
CA ILE A 5 -9.36 -6.40 -0.21
C ILE A 5 -9.80 -5.18 -1.00
N LYS A 6 -9.55 -3.99 -0.46
CA LYS A 6 -9.87 -2.73 -1.10
C LYS A 6 -8.60 -2.05 -1.57
N SER A 7 -8.64 -1.49 -2.77
CA SER A 7 -7.57 -0.63 -3.27
C SER A 7 -7.95 0.83 -3.06
N TYR A 8 -6.94 1.67 -2.83
CA TYR A 8 -7.14 3.10 -2.62
C TYR A 8 -6.27 3.87 -3.59
N THR A 9 -6.91 4.59 -4.49
CA THR A 9 -6.24 5.56 -5.35
C THR A 9 -5.98 6.83 -4.54
N LYS A 10 -5.33 7.80 -5.16
CA LYS A 10 -5.04 9.10 -4.55
C LYS A 10 -6.29 9.73 -3.93
N ALA A 11 -7.38 9.84 -4.72
CA ALA A 11 -8.62 10.44 -4.25
C ALA A 11 -9.28 9.61 -3.16
N GLU A 12 -9.28 8.29 -3.32
CA GLU A 12 -9.87 7.39 -2.34
C GLU A 12 -9.10 7.36 -1.04
N LEU A 13 -7.78 7.48 -1.10
CA LEU A 13 -6.94 7.54 0.10
C LEU A 13 -7.26 8.81 0.90
N LYS A 14 -7.45 9.93 0.20
CA LYS A 14 -7.81 11.19 0.85
C LYS A 14 -9.13 11.06 1.61
N VAL A 15 -10.14 10.48 0.97
CA VAL A 15 -11.43 10.24 1.61
C VAL A 15 -11.28 9.31 2.81
N PHE A 16 -10.51 8.24 2.63
CA PHE A 16 -10.32 7.22 3.65
C PHE A 16 -9.72 7.79 4.94
N ILE A 17 -8.62 8.53 4.85
CA ILE A 17 -7.93 9.00 6.06
C ILE A 17 -8.71 10.10 6.80
N HIS A 18 -9.72 10.70 6.16
CA HIS A 18 -10.60 11.67 6.79
C HIS A 18 -11.93 11.05 7.26
N SER A 19 -12.09 9.74 7.08
CA SER A 19 -13.37 9.06 7.37
C SER A 19 -13.45 8.65 8.83
N GLU A 20 -14.67 8.46 9.31
CA GLU A 20 -14.92 7.89 10.62
C GLU A 20 -14.44 6.46 10.67
N PHE A 21 -14.57 5.71 9.58
CA PHE A 21 -14.09 4.33 9.49
C PHE A 21 -12.60 4.25 9.81
N PHE A 22 -11.80 5.16 9.24
CA PHE A 22 -10.35 5.20 9.51
C PHE A 22 -10.07 5.49 10.99
N ARG A 23 -10.84 6.39 11.58
CA ARG A 23 -10.62 6.80 12.97
C ARG A 23 -10.85 5.67 13.97
N VAL A 24 -11.73 4.73 13.66
CA VAL A 24 -12.09 3.66 14.59
C VAL A 24 -11.47 2.30 14.22
N LEU A 25 -10.56 2.28 13.23
CA LEU A 25 -9.89 1.03 12.84
C LEU A 25 -9.05 0.47 13.99
N ASN A 26 -9.02 -0.84 14.06
CA ASN A 26 -8.22 -1.60 15.03
C ASN A 26 -6.71 -1.43 14.81
N LYS A 27 -6.31 -1.10 13.59
CA LYS A 27 -4.90 -0.94 13.19
C LYS A 27 -4.81 0.17 12.17
N VAL A 28 -3.78 1.00 12.27
CA VAL A 28 -3.57 2.11 11.33
C VAL A 28 -2.68 1.65 10.18
N PRO A 29 -3.23 1.52 8.95
CA PRO A 29 -2.44 1.07 7.79
C PRO A 29 -1.46 2.14 7.31
N ILE A 30 -1.81 3.39 7.50
CA ILE A 30 -0.99 4.54 7.11
C ILE A 30 -1.34 5.66 8.07
N SER A 31 -0.34 6.36 8.61
CA SER A 31 -0.62 7.48 9.49
C SER A 31 -1.30 8.60 8.70
N PHE A 32 -2.03 9.47 9.40
CA PHE A 32 -2.68 10.61 8.76
C PHE A 32 -1.66 11.46 7.99
N GLN A 33 -0.51 11.75 8.62
CA GLN A 33 0.55 12.55 7.99
C GLN A 33 1.11 11.90 6.74
N ARG A 34 1.34 10.58 6.77
CA ARG A 34 1.83 9.86 5.60
C ARG A 34 0.79 9.81 4.50
N GLY A 35 -0.48 9.60 4.85
CA GLY A 35 -1.57 9.63 3.89
C GLY A 35 -1.69 10.99 3.22
N TRP A 36 -1.61 12.05 4.03
CA TRP A 36 -1.64 13.42 3.53
C TRP A 36 -0.49 13.67 2.54
N SER A 37 0.74 13.24 2.90
CA SER A 37 1.91 13.37 2.02
C SER A 37 1.72 12.59 0.74
N GLN A 38 1.13 11.41 0.81
CA GLN A 38 0.94 10.55 -0.36
C GLN A 38 -0.02 11.18 -1.36
N TYR A 39 -1.17 11.66 -0.92
CA TYR A 39 -2.11 12.23 -1.88
C TYR A 39 -1.72 13.63 -2.33
N ASN A 40 -0.72 14.25 -1.70
CA ASN A 40 -0.12 15.51 -2.15
C ASN A 40 1.21 15.30 -2.86
N ASN A 41 1.63 14.04 -3.05
CA ASN A 41 2.89 13.71 -3.72
C ASN A 41 2.80 14.14 -5.20
N PRO A 42 3.70 15.03 -5.68
CA PRO A 42 3.62 15.50 -7.06
C PRO A 42 3.86 14.39 -8.09
N TYR A 43 4.45 13.27 -7.69
CA TYR A 43 4.70 12.15 -8.59
C TYR A 43 3.56 11.14 -8.59
N CYS A 44 2.52 11.37 -7.79
CA CYS A 44 1.37 10.50 -7.71
C CYS A 44 0.33 10.92 -8.76
N SER A 45 0.00 10.01 -9.67
CA SER A 45 -1.06 10.23 -10.65
C SER A 45 -2.42 9.90 -10.03
N ASP A 46 -3.49 10.45 -10.62
CA ASP A 46 -4.83 10.24 -10.08
C ASP A 46 -5.24 8.76 -10.04
N ASP A 47 -4.72 7.97 -10.97
CA ASP A 47 -5.03 6.54 -11.06
C ASP A 47 -4.01 5.63 -10.37
N ASP A 48 -2.97 6.21 -9.75
CA ASP A 48 -2.04 5.40 -8.94
C ASP A 48 -2.79 4.81 -7.74
N ILE A 49 -2.63 3.51 -7.57
CA ILE A 49 -3.13 2.83 -6.38
C ILE A 49 -2.01 2.88 -5.35
N LEU A 50 -2.29 3.47 -4.20
CA LEU A 50 -1.29 3.73 -3.17
C LEU A 50 -1.33 2.71 -2.04
N LEU A 51 -2.47 2.03 -1.86
CA LEU A 51 -2.66 1.13 -0.74
C LEU A 51 -3.67 0.05 -1.13
N TRP A 52 -3.37 -1.19 -0.78
CA TRP A 52 -4.33 -2.29 -0.75
C TRP A 52 -4.50 -2.70 0.69
N ALA A 53 -5.73 -2.73 1.17
CA ALA A 53 -6.04 -3.07 2.56
C ALA A 53 -7.02 -4.22 2.59
N ALA A 54 -6.71 -5.23 3.41
CA ALA A 54 -7.55 -6.42 3.57
C ALA A 54 -8.32 -6.31 4.88
N TYR A 55 -9.61 -6.54 4.80
CA TYR A 55 -10.52 -6.45 5.94
C TYR A 55 -11.24 -7.78 6.13
N GLU A 56 -11.34 -8.23 7.38
CA GLU A 56 -12.26 -9.29 7.75
C GLU A 56 -13.37 -8.61 8.56
N ASN A 57 -14.56 -8.58 7.99
CA ASN A 57 -15.64 -7.74 8.49
C ASN A 57 -15.17 -6.28 8.49
N ALA A 58 -15.09 -5.62 9.64
CA ALA A 58 -14.62 -4.25 9.73
C ALA A 58 -13.19 -4.13 10.26
N ASP A 59 -12.52 -5.25 10.48
CA ASP A 59 -11.16 -5.26 11.04
C ASP A 59 -10.11 -5.33 9.95
N LEU A 60 -9.12 -4.47 10.04
CA LEU A 60 -7.97 -4.52 9.14
C LEU A 60 -7.07 -5.69 9.53
N VAL A 61 -6.80 -6.58 8.58
CA VAL A 61 -6.00 -7.79 8.83
C VAL A 61 -4.74 -7.86 7.96
N GLY A 62 -4.59 -6.94 7.03
CA GLY A 62 -3.37 -6.87 6.24
C GLY A 62 -3.39 -5.69 5.30
N TYR A 63 -2.20 -5.25 4.87
CA TYR A 63 -2.10 -4.18 3.90
C TYR A 63 -0.75 -4.19 3.21
N VAL A 64 -0.69 -3.57 2.03
CA VAL A 64 0.54 -3.30 1.30
C VAL A 64 0.37 -1.94 0.62
N GLY A 65 1.42 -1.13 0.66
CA GLY A 65 1.36 0.20 0.09
C GLY A 65 2.59 0.56 -0.71
N VAL A 66 2.46 1.55 -1.58
CA VAL A 66 3.55 2.03 -2.43
C VAL A 66 3.68 3.55 -2.34
N LEU A 67 4.88 4.01 -2.67
CA LEU A 67 5.21 5.43 -2.74
C LEU A 67 5.71 5.72 -4.16
N PRO A 68 4.96 6.46 -4.98
CA PRO A 68 5.44 6.88 -6.30
C PRO A 68 6.62 7.83 -6.18
N ASP A 69 7.57 7.70 -7.09
CA ASP A 69 8.80 8.51 -7.07
C ASP A 69 9.34 8.59 -8.49
N ILE A 70 10.30 9.49 -8.69
CA ILE A 70 11.01 9.66 -9.95
C ILE A 70 12.49 9.45 -9.68
N ILE A 71 13.14 8.63 -10.50
CA ILE A 71 14.59 8.42 -10.38
C ILE A 71 15.25 8.70 -11.73
N PRO A 72 16.56 9.06 -11.74
CA PRO A 72 17.30 9.20 -12.99
C PRO A 72 17.40 7.87 -13.72
N SER A 73 17.38 7.93 -15.04
CA SER A 73 17.57 6.76 -15.90
C SER A 73 18.33 7.15 -17.15
N GLU A 74 18.71 6.15 -17.97
CA GLU A 74 19.45 6.39 -19.19
C GLU A 74 18.71 7.33 -20.15
N ASN A 75 17.39 7.29 -20.15
CA ASN A 75 16.55 8.05 -21.05
C ASN A 75 15.93 9.27 -20.36
N GLY A 76 16.56 9.78 -19.31
CA GLY A 76 16.05 10.91 -18.55
C GLY A 76 15.55 10.44 -17.19
N GLU A 77 14.26 10.65 -16.93
CA GLU A 77 13.66 10.27 -15.65
C GLU A 77 12.73 9.08 -15.82
N LYS A 78 12.67 8.26 -14.78
CA LYS A 78 11.80 7.09 -14.76
C LYS A 78 10.92 7.14 -13.54
N LYS A 79 9.61 6.97 -13.72
CA LYS A 79 8.68 6.85 -12.61
C LYS A 79 8.74 5.45 -12.03
N ILE A 80 8.87 5.35 -10.72
CA ILE A 80 8.90 4.08 -10.01
C ILE A 80 7.92 4.10 -8.85
N HIS A 81 7.69 2.93 -8.26
CA HIS A 81 6.81 2.75 -7.11
C HIS A 81 7.58 1.97 -6.06
N TRP A 82 7.95 2.65 -4.97
CA TRP A 82 8.63 2.00 -3.85
C TRP A 82 7.61 1.22 -3.03
N LEU A 83 7.92 -0.01 -2.68
CA LEU A 83 7.16 -0.70 -1.64
C LEU A 83 7.40 0.07 -0.33
N SER A 84 6.35 0.64 0.24
CA SER A 84 6.49 1.53 1.39
C SER A 84 6.06 0.89 2.70
N CYS A 85 5.14 -0.06 2.66
CA CYS A 85 4.67 -0.74 3.87
C CYS A 85 4.03 -2.07 3.51
N PHE A 86 4.09 -3.00 4.46
CA PHE A 86 3.48 -4.31 4.33
C PHE A 86 3.26 -4.90 5.73
N TRP A 87 2.08 -5.46 5.93
CA TRP A 87 1.76 -6.10 7.20
C TRP A 87 0.60 -7.08 6.99
N VAL A 88 0.70 -8.23 7.67
CA VAL A 88 -0.38 -9.19 7.74
C VAL A 88 -0.53 -9.60 9.21
N GLU A 89 -1.76 -9.57 9.70
CA GLU A 89 -2.07 -9.94 11.08
C GLU A 89 -1.65 -11.39 11.32
N GLU A 90 -1.12 -11.67 12.50
CA GLU A 90 -0.45 -12.94 12.79
C GLU A 90 -1.32 -14.16 12.48
N SER A 91 -2.59 -14.11 12.82
CA SER A 91 -3.50 -15.24 12.60
C SER A 91 -3.75 -15.53 11.12
N PHE A 92 -3.38 -14.62 10.24
CA PHE A 92 -3.54 -14.79 8.79
C PHE A 92 -2.24 -15.13 8.07
N ARG A 93 -1.12 -15.23 8.79
CA ARG A 93 0.21 -15.43 8.17
C ARG A 93 0.40 -16.85 7.63
N GLN A 94 -0.36 -17.82 8.15
CA GLN A 94 -0.30 -19.20 7.68
C GLN A 94 -1.12 -19.43 6.41
N GLY A 95 -1.98 -18.47 6.05
CA GLY A 95 -2.80 -18.55 4.85
C GLY A 95 -2.14 -17.88 3.66
N ASN A 96 -2.95 -17.49 2.70
CA ASN A 96 -2.47 -16.92 1.43
C ASN A 96 -2.68 -15.41 1.32
N LEU A 97 -3.00 -14.71 2.42
CA LEU A 97 -3.29 -13.28 2.35
C LEU A 97 -2.10 -12.47 1.86
N ALA A 98 -0.90 -12.78 2.39
CA ALA A 98 0.32 -12.09 1.94
C ALA A 98 0.53 -12.27 0.44
N SER A 99 0.35 -13.50 -0.05
CA SER A 99 0.48 -13.79 -1.49
C SER A 99 -0.53 -13.04 -2.32
N GLN A 100 -1.77 -12.93 -1.83
CA GLN A 100 -2.82 -12.19 -2.52
C GLN A 100 -2.47 -10.70 -2.62
N LEU A 101 -1.99 -10.10 -1.52
CA LEU A 101 -1.60 -8.70 -1.51
C LEU A 101 -0.44 -8.44 -2.47
N PHE A 102 0.59 -9.28 -2.43
CA PHE A 102 1.73 -9.13 -3.34
C PHE A 102 1.34 -9.39 -4.79
N TYR A 103 0.41 -10.30 -5.05
CA TYR A 103 -0.08 -10.53 -6.40
C TYR A 103 -0.70 -9.25 -6.99
N LEU A 104 -1.54 -8.58 -6.20
CA LEU A 104 -2.19 -7.35 -6.65
C LEU A 104 -1.16 -6.25 -6.91
N LEU A 105 -0.19 -6.13 -6.01
CA LEU A 105 0.90 -5.16 -6.13
C LEU A 105 1.71 -5.40 -7.40
N ILE A 106 2.15 -6.64 -7.61
CA ILE A 106 3.00 -6.99 -8.74
C ILE A 106 2.23 -6.86 -10.05
N LYS A 107 0.96 -7.28 -10.06
CA LYS A 107 0.12 -7.15 -11.26
C LYS A 107 0.01 -5.68 -11.68
N GLN A 108 -0.11 -4.79 -10.71
CA GLN A 108 -0.25 -3.35 -10.99
C GLN A 108 1.07 -2.69 -11.38
N TYR A 109 2.17 -3.06 -10.72
CA TYR A 109 3.42 -2.30 -10.81
C TYR A 109 4.66 -3.14 -11.13
N LYS A 110 4.53 -4.31 -11.78
CA LYS A 110 5.67 -5.22 -12.01
C LYS A 110 6.85 -4.56 -12.73
N ASN A 111 6.59 -3.57 -13.59
CA ASN A 111 7.65 -2.94 -14.38
C ASN A 111 8.26 -1.71 -13.71
N SER A 112 7.71 -1.29 -12.57
CA SER A 112 8.15 -0.08 -11.88
C SER A 112 8.31 -0.28 -10.38
N LEU A 113 8.11 -1.49 -9.87
CA LEU A 113 8.17 -1.76 -8.44
C LEU A 113 9.63 -1.89 -7.99
N TYR A 114 9.97 -1.12 -6.96
CA TYR A 114 11.29 -1.15 -6.32
C TYR A 114 11.10 -1.44 -4.84
N ILE A 115 11.97 -2.27 -4.29
CA ILE A 115 11.94 -2.62 -2.87
C ILE A 115 13.29 -2.24 -2.28
N SER A 116 13.28 -1.40 -1.24
CA SER A 116 14.53 -1.01 -0.60
C SER A 116 15.16 -2.20 0.15
N ASN A 117 16.48 -2.21 0.29
CA ASN A 117 17.19 -3.26 1.01
C ASN A 117 16.72 -3.35 2.46
N PHE A 118 16.44 -2.21 3.08
CA PHE A 118 15.97 -2.15 4.46
C PHE A 118 14.63 -2.90 4.61
N LEU A 119 13.69 -2.61 3.73
CA LEU A 119 12.35 -3.20 3.79
C LEU A 119 12.39 -4.68 3.42
N LEU A 120 13.20 -5.04 2.41
CA LEU A 120 13.38 -6.42 1.99
C LEU A 120 13.91 -7.27 3.15
N HIS A 121 14.88 -6.75 3.90
CA HIS A 121 15.43 -7.44 5.06
C HIS A 121 14.37 -7.66 6.14
N ARG A 122 13.50 -6.68 6.35
CA ARG A 122 12.45 -6.80 7.36
C ARG A 122 11.37 -7.80 6.98
N ILE A 123 11.04 -7.91 5.69
CA ILE A 123 9.97 -8.79 5.22
C ILE A 123 10.43 -10.24 5.22
N PHE A 124 11.65 -10.49 4.77
CA PHE A 124 12.15 -11.85 4.55
C PHE A 124 13.14 -12.31 5.61
N LYS A 125 13.18 -11.64 6.71
CA LYS A 125 14.07 -11.98 7.81
C LYS A 125 13.64 -13.26 8.54
#